data_dbe0e0430e2902ca23c9f92256d140c8
#
_entry.id   dbe0e0430e2902ca23c9f92256d140c8
#
_cell.length_a   1.000
_cell.length_b   1.000
_cell.length_c   1.000
_cell.angle_alpha   90.00
_cell.angle_beta   90.00
_cell.angle_gamma   90.00
#
_symmetry.space_group_name_H-M   'P 1'
#
loop_
_entity.id
_entity.type
_entity.pdbx_description
1 polymer ?
#
loop_
_entity_poly.entity_id
_entity_poly.type
_entity_poly.pdbx_seq_one_letter_code
_entity_poly.pdbx_strand_id
1 'polypeptide(L)'
;MKFILTVSILFFTTLFFGQNYKIEQPAMFFDSKLVSSASMQSIDPNEIESVNVIKKDTIINGILYRGQINITSKNPKKYDFISLEQIKSEFTKIKSNDVIYMVNGAFIKDNIDTFKLDRNYILEVQVTNSEVFYNLRKSDTKFDIINILGKTKENLENKNKILLRGHEAIGIK
;
A
#
# COMPACT_ATOMS: atom_id res chain seq x y z
N MET A 1 7.97 48.89 26.02
CA MET A 1 7.00 48.00 25.35
C MET A 1 7.48 47.36 24.05
N LYS A 2 8.34 47.98 23.25
CA LYS A 2 8.83 47.39 21.96
C LYS A 2 9.77 46.17 22.15
N PHE A 3 10.53 46.08 23.22
CA PHE A 3 11.47 44.97 23.51
C PHE A 3 10.79 43.67 23.88
N ILE A 4 9.64 43.73 24.57
CA ILE A 4 8.89 42.53 24.99
C ILE A 4 8.24 41.84 23.80
N LEU A 5 7.81 42.62 22.81
CA LEU A 5 7.18 42.08 21.59
C LEU A 5 8.18 41.29 20.72
N THR A 6 9.44 41.76 20.64
CA THR A 6 10.49 41.12 19.85
C THR A 6 10.95 39.79 20.47
N VAL A 7 11.02 39.70 21.80
CA VAL A 7 11.37 38.45 22.50
C VAL A 7 10.24 37.41 22.36
N SER A 8 8.97 37.85 22.38
CA SER A 8 7.82 36.95 22.20
C SER A 8 7.77 36.31 20.80
N ILE A 9 8.16 37.06 19.76
CA ILE A 9 8.20 36.54 18.37
C ILE A 9 9.36 35.54 18.21
N LEU A 10 10.49 35.75 18.87
CA LEU A 10 11.62 34.81 18.81
C LEU A 10 11.30 33.48 19.51
N PHE A 11 10.47 33.49 20.55
CA PHE A 11 10.07 32.27 21.26
C PHE A 11 9.07 31.43 20.45
N PHE A 12 8.27 32.03 19.55
CA PHE A 12 7.29 31.32 18.73
C PHE A 12 7.92 30.62 17.54
N THR A 13 9.07 31.05 17.05
CA THR A 13 9.74 30.44 15.89
C THR A 13 10.51 29.17 16.23
N THR A 14 10.75 28.86 17.51
CA THR A 14 11.48 27.64 17.91
C THR A 14 10.58 26.42 18.12
N LEU A 15 9.24 26.57 18.05
CA LEU A 15 8.31 25.46 18.26
C LEU A 15 7.98 24.65 16.98
N PHE A 16 8.52 25.05 15.84
CA PHE A 16 8.26 24.35 14.56
C PHE A 16 9.33 23.32 14.17
N PHE A 17 10.31 23.04 15.01
CA PHE A 17 11.32 22.03 14.72
C PHE A 17 10.90 20.65 15.23
N GLY A 18 10.42 19.83 14.30
CA GLY A 18 10.65 18.40 14.33
C GLY A 18 9.64 17.57 15.10
N GLN A 19 8.46 17.37 14.55
CA GLN A 19 7.78 16.10 14.77
C GLN A 19 8.46 15.06 13.87
N ASN A 20 9.53 14.42 14.36
CA ASN A 20 10.03 13.21 13.74
C ASN A 20 8.94 12.15 13.87
N TYR A 21 8.29 11.81 12.77
CA TYR A 21 7.34 10.70 12.72
C TYR A 21 8.12 9.41 12.98
N LYS A 22 7.94 8.87 14.19
CA LYS A 22 8.66 7.68 14.63
C LYS A 22 7.85 6.47 14.21
N ILE A 23 8.29 5.77 13.17
CA ILE A 23 7.79 4.43 12.89
C ILE A 23 8.50 3.47 13.84
N GLU A 24 7.76 2.74 14.68
CA GLU A 24 8.32 1.75 15.62
C GLU A 24 8.75 0.45 14.92
N GLN A 25 8.39 0.28 13.64
CA GLN A 25 8.71 -0.90 12.85
C GLN A 25 10.06 -0.75 12.13
N PRO A 26 10.75 -1.86 11.83
CA PRO A 26 11.96 -1.83 11.03
C PRO A 26 11.66 -1.45 9.57
N ALA A 27 12.60 -0.80 8.90
CA ALA A 27 12.56 -0.62 7.45
C ALA A 27 12.73 -1.98 6.77
N MET A 28 11.86 -2.30 5.83
CA MET A 28 11.93 -3.56 5.10
C MET A 28 12.42 -3.31 3.67
N PHE A 29 13.46 -4.05 3.29
CA PHE A 29 14.00 -4.03 1.94
C PHE A 29 13.85 -5.41 1.29
N PHE A 30 13.37 -5.44 0.06
CA PHE A 30 13.35 -6.62 -0.78
C PHE A 30 14.18 -6.34 -2.04
N ASP A 31 15.23 -7.10 -2.26
CA ASP A 31 16.23 -6.88 -3.32
C ASP A 31 16.66 -5.40 -3.41
N SER A 32 17.02 -4.82 -2.25
CA SER A 32 17.45 -3.42 -2.06
C SER A 32 16.37 -2.36 -2.31
N LYS A 33 15.12 -2.73 -2.57
CA LYS A 33 13.99 -1.79 -2.71
C LYS A 33 13.24 -1.67 -1.39
N LEU A 34 13.01 -0.45 -0.91
CA LEU A 34 12.19 -0.22 0.28
C LEU A 34 10.74 -0.61 -0.04
N VAL A 35 10.17 -1.48 0.78
CA VAL A 35 8.80 -1.98 0.68
C VAL A 35 8.10 -1.94 2.04
N SER A 36 6.78 -1.93 2.07
CA SER A 36 6.04 -2.11 3.32
C SER A 36 6.02 -3.59 3.73
N SER A 37 5.78 -3.87 5.00
CA SER A 37 5.60 -5.25 5.48
C SER A 37 4.43 -5.95 4.78
N ALA A 38 3.37 -5.22 4.48
CA ALA A 38 2.22 -5.74 3.75
C ALA A 38 2.53 -6.16 2.30
N SER A 39 3.59 -5.60 1.70
CA SER A 39 4.04 -6.00 0.37
C SER A 39 4.53 -7.45 0.32
N MET A 40 4.96 -7.99 1.47
CA MET A 40 5.47 -9.36 1.57
C MET A 40 4.42 -10.43 1.28
N GLN A 41 3.12 -10.11 1.36
CA GLN A 41 2.05 -11.05 1.00
C GLN A 41 2.09 -11.50 -0.47
N SER A 42 2.77 -10.73 -1.34
CA SER A 42 2.95 -11.06 -2.76
C SER A 42 4.18 -11.92 -3.05
N ILE A 43 4.96 -12.26 -2.02
CA ILE A 43 6.22 -13.00 -2.16
C ILE A 43 6.00 -14.46 -1.78
N ASP A 44 6.49 -15.37 -2.62
CA ASP A 44 6.60 -16.78 -2.26
C ASP A 44 7.78 -16.97 -1.31
N PRO A 45 7.55 -17.45 -0.06
CA PRO A 45 8.64 -17.69 0.89
C PRO A 45 9.74 -18.64 0.36
N ASN A 46 9.39 -19.57 -0.53
CA ASN A 46 10.36 -20.50 -1.13
C ASN A 46 11.35 -19.82 -2.09
N GLU A 47 11.04 -18.59 -2.53
CA GLU A 47 11.92 -17.81 -3.40
C GLU A 47 12.87 -16.89 -2.63
N ILE A 48 12.81 -16.90 -1.30
CA ILE A 48 13.75 -16.15 -0.46
C ILE A 48 15.07 -16.91 -0.37
N GLU A 49 16.15 -16.23 -0.70
CA GLU A 49 17.52 -16.74 -0.56
C GLU A 49 18.07 -16.47 0.84
N SER A 50 17.94 -15.23 1.31
CA SER A 50 18.46 -14.82 2.61
C SER A 50 17.65 -13.69 3.24
N VAL A 51 17.72 -13.63 4.58
CA VAL A 51 17.18 -12.53 5.38
C VAL A 51 18.27 -12.04 6.33
N ASN A 52 18.60 -10.76 6.26
CA ASN A 52 19.56 -10.12 7.16
C ASN A 52 18.86 -9.04 7.98
N VAL A 53 19.05 -9.07 9.30
CA VAL A 53 18.43 -8.13 10.26
C VAL A 53 19.49 -7.23 10.87
N ILE A 54 19.33 -5.92 10.70
CA ILE A 54 20.19 -4.89 11.28
C ILE A 54 19.40 -4.19 12.39
N LYS A 55 19.82 -4.34 13.64
CA LYS A 55 19.14 -3.80 14.83
C LYS A 55 19.51 -2.34 15.15
N LYS A 56 20.07 -1.61 14.20
CA LYS A 56 20.47 -0.21 14.37
C LYS A 56 19.40 0.70 13.79
N ASP A 57 18.96 1.69 14.57
CA ASP A 57 18.04 2.72 14.09
C ASP A 57 18.59 3.40 12.84
N THR A 58 17.71 3.65 11.88
CA THR A 58 18.08 4.26 10.60
C THR A 58 17.04 5.28 10.17
N ILE A 59 17.50 6.33 9.49
CA ILE A 59 16.61 7.36 8.93
C ILE A 59 16.58 7.18 7.41
N ILE A 60 15.39 6.98 6.84
CA ILE A 60 15.17 6.83 5.41
C ILE A 60 14.07 7.83 5.02
N ASN A 61 14.37 8.72 4.07
CA ASN A 61 13.43 9.77 3.63
C ASN A 61 12.84 10.60 4.77
N GLY A 62 13.64 10.89 5.81
CA GLY A 62 13.19 11.66 6.97
C GLY A 62 12.40 10.87 8.01
N ILE A 63 12.16 9.58 7.81
CA ILE A 63 11.42 8.69 8.70
C ILE A 63 12.41 7.85 9.51
N LEU A 64 12.24 7.83 10.84
CA LEU A 64 13.04 7.01 11.75
C LEU A 64 12.47 5.60 11.85
N TYR A 65 13.25 4.60 11.46
CA TYR A 65 12.95 3.17 11.60
C TYR A 65 13.78 2.53 12.69
N ARG A 66 13.21 1.57 13.41
CA ARG A 66 13.92 0.79 14.43
C ARG A 66 14.57 -0.45 13.81
N GLY A 67 15.68 -0.23 13.11
CA GLY A 67 16.41 -1.28 12.42
C GLY A 67 15.98 -1.48 10.98
N GLN A 68 16.53 -2.52 10.36
CA GLN A 68 16.29 -2.88 8.96
C GLN A 68 16.16 -4.40 8.82
N ILE A 69 15.28 -4.83 7.93
CA ILE A 69 15.19 -6.21 7.46
C ILE A 69 15.48 -6.20 5.97
N ASN A 70 16.60 -6.81 5.59
CA ASN A 70 17.01 -6.92 4.19
C ASN A 70 16.74 -8.35 3.72
N ILE A 71 15.87 -8.49 2.74
CA ILE A 71 15.48 -9.77 2.14
C ILE A 71 16.04 -9.82 0.73
N THR A 72 16.73 -10.92 0.42
CA THR A 72 17.26 -11.18 -0.92
C THR A 72 16.50 -12.35 -1.53
N SER A 73 16.02 -12.18 -2.74
CA SER A 73 15.38 -13.26 -3.49
C SER A 73 16.40 -14.12 -4.25
N LYS A 74 16.06 -15.38 -4.51
CA LYS A 74 16.85 -16.30 -5.36
C LYS A 74 16.94 -15.80 -6.81
N ASN A 75 15.91 -15.05 -7.26
CA ASN A 75 15.87 -14.50 -8.60
C ASN A 75 15.25 -13.08 -8.59
N PRO A 76 16.07 -12.03 -8.45
CA PRO A 76 15.60 -10.65 -8.40
C PRO A 76 14.83 -10.19 -9.65
N LYS A 77 15.06 -10.82 -10.81
CA LYS A 77 14.36 -10.50 -12.06
C LYS A 77 12.96 -11.05 -12.14
N LYS A 78 12.57 -11.92 -11.20
CA LYS A 78 11.23 -12.54 -11.15
C LYS A 78 10.15 -11.54 -10.71
N TYR A 79 10.54 -10.54 -9.91
CA TYR A 79 9.61 -9.62 -9.25
C TYR A 79 9.62 -8.24 -9.90
N ASP A 80 8.44 -7.80 -10.31
CA ASP A 80 8.19 -6.45 -10.85
C ASP A 80 7.33 -5.66 -9.85
N PHE A 81 7.99 -5.03 -8.87
CA PHE A 81 7.31 -4.25 -7.85
C PHE A 81 6.83 -2.90 -8.38
N ILE A 82 5.52 -2.70 -8.37
CA ILE A 82 4.86 -1.46 -8.75
C ILE A 82 4.16 -0.81 -7.55
N SER A 83 4.13 0.52 -7.53
CA SER A 83 3.46 1.30 -6.48
C SER A 83 1.94 1.28 -6.65
N LEU A 84 1.20 1.67 -5.59
CA LEU A 84 -0.26 1.81 -5.67
C LEU A 84 -0.69 2.83 -6.72
N GLU A 85 0.09 3.92 -6.90
CA GLU A 85 -0.18 4.92 -7.92
C GLU A 85 0.00 4.35 -9.34
N GLN A 86 1.03 3.52 -9.54
CA GLN A 86 1.19 2.79 -10.80
C GLN A 86 0.04 1.82 -11.05
N ILE A 87 -0.41 1.09 -10.02
CA ILE A 87 -1.58 0.22 -10.14
C ILE A 87 -2.83 1.03 -10.51
N LYS A 88 -3.07 2.17 -9.85
CA LYS A 88 -4.19 3.05 -10.19
C LYS A 88 -4.13 3.48 -11.66
N SER A 89 -2.97 3.96 -12.12
CA SER A 89 -2.82 4.49 -13.48
C SER A 89 -2.93 3.42 -14.57
N GLU A 90 -2.42 2.21 -14.31
CA GLU A 90 -2.36 1.14 -15.32
C GLU A 90 -3.63 0.29 -15.37
N PHE A 91 -4.26 0.05 -14.24
CA PHE A 91 -5.38 -0.88 -14.13
C PHE A 91 -6.74 -0.20 -13.97
N THR A 92 -6.79 1.14 -13.80
CA THR A 92 -8.04 1.87 -13.64
C THR A 92 -8.10 3.12 -14.53
N LYS A 93 -9.28 3.76 -14.57
CA LYS A 93 -9.48 5.06 -15.24
C LYS A 93 -9.62 6.20 -14.24
N ILE A 94 -9.34 5.97 -12.95
CA ILE A 94 -9.51 6.93 -11.88
C ILE A 94 -8.46 8.04 -12.01
N LYS A 95 -8.93 9.29 -11.99
CA LYS A 95 -8.07 10.48 -11.99
C LYS A 95 -8.03 11.19 -10.64
N SER A 96 -9.00 10.89 -9.75
CA SER A 96 -9.06 11.47 -8.41
C SER A 96 -7.85 11.04 -7.57
N ASN A 97 -7.44 11.90 -6.64
CA ASN A 97 -6.46 11.59 -5.62
C ASN A 97 -7.13 11.09 -4.33
N ASP A 98 -8.44 11.24 -4.22
CA ASP A 98 -9.22 10.76 -3.07
C ASP A 98 -9.53 9.27 -3.24
N VAL A 99 -8.52 8.45 -2.96
CA VAL A 99 -8.56 6.99 -3.17
C VAL A 99 -8.22 6.25 -1.89
N ILE A 100 -9.04 5.26 -1.58
CA ILE A 100 -8.80 4.28 -0.52
C ILE A 100 -8.32 2.99 -1.18
N TYR A 101 -7.18 2.48 -0.73
CA TYR A 101 -6.63 1.23 -1.27
C TYR A 101 -6.91 0.05 -0.35
N MET A 102 -7.23 -1.08 -0.97
CA MET A 102 -7.42 -2.38 -0.33
C MET A 102 -6.62 -3.45 -1.08
N VAL A 103 -6.17 -4.46 -0.35
CA VAL A 103 -5.59 -5.67 -0.94
C VAL A 103 -6.29 -6.88 -0.35
N ASN A 104 -6.84 -7.74 -1.20
CA ASN A 104 -7.63 -8.92 -0.82
C ASN A 104 -8.73 -8.58 0.21
N GLY A 105 -9.41 -7.43 0.05
CA GLY A 105 -10.46 -6.97 0.95
C GLY A 105 -9.99 -6.30 2.23
N ALA A 106 -8.69 -6.23 2.51
CA ALA A 106 -8.14 -5.54 3.68
C ALA A 106 -7.67 -4.12 3.33
N PHE A 107 -8.05 -3.11 4.14
CA PHE A 107 -7.61 -1.74 3.95
C PHE A 107 -6.10 -1.60 4.18
N ILE A 108 -5.43 -0.87 3.28
CA ILE A 108 -4.05 -0.43 3.49
C ILE A 108 -4.10 0.78 4.42
N LYS A 109 -3.53 0.64 5.62
CA LYS A 109 -3.49 1.68 6.65
C LYS A 109 -2.09 2.25 6.87
N ASP A 110 -1.09 1.61 6.28
CA ASP A 110 0.32 2.00 6.39
C ASP A 110 0.66 3.12 5.41
N ASN A 111 1.94 3.53 5.43
CA ASN A 111 2.47 4.49 4.48
C ASN A 111 2.35 3.94 3.05
N ILE A 112 1.42 4.50 2.28
CA ILE A 112 1.13 4.09 0.91
C ILE A 112 2.31 4.32 -0.05
N ASP A 113 3.21 5.26 0.25
CA ASP A 113 4.37 5.57 -0.60
C ASP A 113 5.40 4.43 -0.62
N THR A 114 5.46 3.65 0.45
CA THR A 114 6.35 2.48 0.53
C THR A 114 5.66 1.18 0.13
N PHE A 115 4.33 1.20 -0.01
CA PHE A 115 3.57 0.01 -0.38
C PHE A 115 3.78 -0.32 -1.85
N LYS A 116 4.24 -1.54 -2.11
CA LYS A 116 4.44 -2.05 -3.46
C LYS A 116 3.95 -3.49 -3.54
N LEU A 117 3.41 -3.86 -4.69
CA LEU A 117 3.04 -5.23 -4.99
C LEU A 117 3.79 -5.71 -6.24
N ASP A 118 4.11 -7.00 -6.29
CA ASP A 118 4.56 -7.61 -7.53
C ASP A 118 3.42 -7.58 -8.55
N ARG A 119 3.67 -7.02 -9.73
CA ARG A 119 2.70 -6.96 -10.84
C ARG A 119 2.16 -8.34 -11.17
N ASN A 120 3.02 -9.36 -11.14
CA ASN A 120 2.65 -10.74 -11.43
C ASN A 120 1.71 -11.35 -10.39
N TYR A 121 1.66 -10.81 -9.17
CA TYR A 121 0.73 -11.23 -8.13
C TYR A 121 -0.70 -10.75 -8.37
N ILE A 122 -0.90 -9.65 -9.11
CA ILE A 122 -2.21 -9.05 -9.32
C ILE A 122 -3.06 -9.98 -10.20
N LEU A 123 -4.23 -10.36 -9.70
CA LEU A 123 -5.24 -11.13 -10.39
C LEU A 123 -6.28 -10.23 -11.05
N GLU A 124 -6.76 -9.23 -10.33
CA GLU A 124 -7.82 -8.32 -10.73
C GLU A 124 -7.76 -7.03 -9.89
N VAL A 125 -8.16 -5.91 -10.48
CA VAL A 125 -8.33 -4.64 -9.76
C VAL A 125 -9.79 -4.21 -9.87
N GLN A 126 -10.45 -4.11 -8.73
CA GLN A 126 -11.86 -3.73 -8.62
C GLN A 126 -11.96 -2.29 -8.13
N VAL A 127 -12.86 -1.53 -8.76
CA VAL A 127 -13.13 -0.12 -8.39
C VAL A 127 -14.55 0.01 -7.88
N THR A 128 -14.69 0.66 -6.73
CA THR A 128 -15.98 1.00 -6.13
C THR A 128 -16.00 2.50 -5.81
N ASN A 129 -16.99 3.23 -6.33
CA ASN A 129 -17.16 4.64 -6.02
C ASN A 129 -17.97 4.81 -4.72
N SER A 130 -17.67 5.86 -3.91
CA SER A 130 -18.37 6.15 -2.66
C SER A 130 -19.89 6.34 -2.82
N GLU A 131 -20.37 6.68 -4.02
CA GLU A 131 -21.79 6.90 -4.31
C GLU A 131 -22.63 5.62 -4.25
N VAL A 132 -22.02 4.42 -4.32
CA VAL A 132 -22.77 3.17 -4.14
C VAL A 132 -23.22 2.97 -2.70
N PHE A 133 -22.58 3.63 -1.74
CA PHE A 133 -22.96 3.55 -0.34
C PHE A 133 -24.13 4.49 -0.04
N TYR A 134 -25.24 3.94 0.44
CA TYR A 134 -26.48 4.67 0.66
C TYR A 134 -26.30 5.98 1.45
N ASN A 135 -25.57 5.92 2.55
CA ASN A 135 -25.35 7.06 3.43
C ASN A 135 -24.41 8.13 2.85
N LEU A 136 -23.63 7.81 1.82
CA LEU A 136 -22.67 8.71 1.19
C LEU A 136 -23.14 9.30 -0.14
N ARG A 137 -24.26 8.85 -0.68
CA ARG A 137 -24.79 9.33 -1.97
C ARG A 137 -24.99 10.84 -2.04
N LYS A 138 -25.43 11.44 -0.93
CA LYS A 138 -25.71 12.88 -0.80
C LYS A 138 -24.59 13.64 -0.09
N SER A 139 -23.48 12.96 0.22
CA SER A 139 -22.31 13.59 0.83
C SER A 139 -21.52 14.36 -0.21
N ASP A 140 -20.93 15.48 0.20
CA ASP A 140 -19.96 16.22 -0.60
C ASP A 140 -18.60 15.47 -0.68
N THR A 141 -18.39 14.51 0.22
CA THR A 141 -17.19 13.68 0.22
C THR A 141 -17.30 12.59 -0.84
N LYS A 142 -16.51 12.70 -1.89
CA LYS A 142 -16.40 11.73 -2.98
C LYS A 142 -15.02 11.08 -2.93
N PHE A 143 -14.98 9.76 -3.00
CA PHE A 143 -13.74 8.99 -3.09
C PHE A 143 -13.97 7.69 -3.84
N ASP A 144 -12.89 7.12 -4.34
CA ASP A 144 -12.90 5.82 -4.97
C ASP A 144 -12.21 4.80 -4.06
N ILE A 145 -12.66 3.55 -4.09
CA ILE A 145 -12.01 2.42 -3.43
C ILE A 145 -11.43 1.54 -4.51
N ILE A 146 -10.12 1.32 -4.46
CA ILE A 146 -9.42 0.37 -5.32
C ILE A 146 -9.11 -0.87 -4.49
N ASN A 147 -9.75 -1.99 -4.79
CA ASN A 147 -9.47 -3.28 -4.18
C ASN A 147 -8.63 -4.14 -5.15
N ILE A 148 -7.41 -4.43 -4.78
CA ILE A 148 -6.46 -5.24 -5.54
C ILE A 148 -6.59 -6.69 -5.08
N LEU A 149 -7.11 -7.55 -5.94
CA LEU A 149 -7.15 -8.99 -5.67
C LEU A 149 -5.85 -9.63 -6.15
N GLY A 150 -5.13 -10.25 -5.24
CA GLY A 150 -3.94 -11.04 -5.55
C GLY A 150 -4.28 -12.46 -5.97
N LYS A 151 -3.32 -13.16 -6.57
CA LYS A 151 -3.41 -14.58 -6.96
C LYS A 151 -3.32 -15.51 -5.74
N THR A 152 -4.18 -15.29 -4.75
CA THR A 152 -4.35 -16.22 -3.63
C THR A 152 -5.17 -17.43 -4.07
N LYS A 153 -5.04 -18.55 -3.34
CA LYS A 153 -5.85 -19.75 -3.59
C LYS A 153 -7.35 -19.42 -3.58
N GLU A 154 -7.79 -18.66 -2.58
CA GLU A 154 -9.20 -18.25 -2.43
C GLU A 154 -9.69 -17.41 -3.61
N ASN A 155 -8.94 -16.40 -4.04
CA ASN A 155 -9.34 -15.53 -5.16
C ASN A 155 -9.39 -16.30 -6.48
N LEU A 156 -8.46 -17.23 -6.70
CA LEU A 156 -8.44 -18.09 -7.87
C LEU A 156 -9.65 -19.04 -7.87
N GLU A 157 -9.97 -19.65 -6.74
CA GLU A 157 -11.14 -20.52 -6.59
C GLU A 157 -12.45 -19.74 -6.82
N ASN A 158 -12.57 -18.54 -6.25
CA ASN A 158 -13.75 -17.70 -6.42
C ASN A 158 -13.93 -17.27 -7.88
N LYS A 159 -12.86 -16.90 -8.57
CA LYS A 159 -12.91 -16.56 -10.00
C LYS A 159 -13.40 -17.75 -10.83
N ASN A 160 -12.92 -18.96 -10.54
CA ASN A 160 -13.34 -20.17 -11.23
C ASN A 160 -14.82 -20.53 -10.95
N LYS A 161 -15.31 -20.34 -9.72
CA LYS A 161 -16.72 -20.55 -9.37
C LYS A 161 -17.67 -19.62 -10.13
N ILE A 162 -17.28 -18.36 -10.34
CA ILE A 162 -18.09 -17.40 -11.13
C ILE A 162 -18.17 -17.84 -12.59
N LEU A 163 -17.08 -18.33 -13.17
CA LEU A 163 -17.07 -18.85 -14.54
C LEU A 163 -17.99 -20.06 -14.71
N LEU A 164 -17.98 -20.99 -13.75
CA LEU A 164 -18.84 -22.18 -13.80
C LEU A 164 -20.34 -21.81 -13.70
N ARG A 165 -20.71 -20.86 -12.83
CA ARG A 165 -22.10 -20.39 -12.72
C ARG A 165 -22.59 -19.68 -13.99
N GLY A 166 -21.74 -18.96 -14.69
CA GLY A 166 -22.07 -18.35 -15.98
C GLY A 166 -22.33 -19.39 -17.08
N HIS A 167 -21.75 -20.58 -17.01
CA HIS A 167 -22.00 -21.67 -17.96
C HIS A 167 -23.30 -22.47 -17.68
N GLU A 168 -23.68 -22.60 -16.41
CA GLU A 168 -24.94 -23.28 -16.03
C GLU A 168 -26.18 -22.52 -16.46
N ALA A 169 -26.09 -21.22 -16.68
CA ALA A 169 -27.21 -20.40 -17.15
C ALA A 169 -27.56 -20.57 -18.63
N ILE A 170 -26.77 -21.30 -19.42
CA ILE A 170 -27.00 -21.54 -20.87
C ILE A 170 -27.67 -22.89 -21.14
N GLY A 171 -27.92 -23.67 -20.12
CA GLY A 171 -28.69 -24.91 -20.20
C GLY A 171 -30.20 -24.67 -20.24
N ILE A 172 -30.72 -23.94 -21.23
CA ILE A 172 -32.15 -23.79 -21.44
C ILE A 172 -32.62 -24.86 -22.43
N LYS A 173 -33.65 -25.59 -22.02
CA LYS A 173 -34.43 -26.56 -22.75
C LYS A 173 -34.95 -26.02 -24.09
#